data_00053710e4f0d70ae68e03809fe0e904
#
_entry.id   00053710e4f0d70ae68e03809fe0e904
#
_cell.length_a   1.000
_cell.length_b   1.000
_cell.length_c   1.000
_cell.angle_alpha   90.00
_cell.angle_beta   90.00
_cell.angle_gamma   90.00
#
_symmetry.space_group_name_H-M   'P 1'
#
loop_
_entity.id
_entity.type
_entity.pdbx_description
1 polymer ?
#
loop_
_entity_poly.entity_id
_entity_poly.type
_entity_poly.pdbx_seq_one_letter_code
_entity_poly.pdbx_strand_id
1 'polypeptide(L)'
;LIYGVGLTNTVDSFIVNQLGMESPPRVLLSGVLVGGMISLMLGGEALMLRAFSILVYPLVAILFFLSIYLIPSWQMPDVTVPEFSGFMKTLWLSIPIIVFSFSHAAAISSFVHVQRAHYGNNAKMKSEAILKRTSLLLIVFVLLFVFSCVLSLSTEQMAQAKADNV
;
A
#
# COMPACT_ATOMS: atom_id res chain seq x y z
N LEU A 1 -5.39 0.82 -15.15
CA LEU A 1 -6.57 1.69 -15.06
C LEU A 1 -7.02 1.84 -13.60
N ILE A 2 -7.23 0.74 -12.86
CA ILE A 2 -7.67 0.75 -11.45
C ILE A 2 -6.71 1.54 -10.55
N TYR A 3 -5.41 1.32 -10.67
CA TYR A 3 -4.41 2.06 -9.88
C TYR A 3 -4.38 3.56 -10.21
N GLY A 4 -4.62 3.94 -11.48
CA GLY A 4 -4.69 5.34 -11.87
C GLY A 4 -5.90 6.06 -11.23
N VAL A 5 -7.05 5.40 -11.19
CA VAL A 5 -8.24 5.93 -10.52
C VAL A 5 -8.03 6.05 -9.01
N GLY A 6 -7.45 5.00 -8.39
CA GLY A 6 -7.11 5.02 -6.96
C GLY A 6 -6.15 6.16 -6.61
N LEU A 7 -5.08 6.32 -7.39
CA LEU A 7 -4.12 7.41 -7.19
C LEU A 7 -4.77 8.79 -7.34
N THR A 8 -5.61 8.98 -8.36
CA THR A 8 -6.32 10.25 -8.57
C THR A 8 -7.23 10.58 -7.40
N ASN A 9 -8.00 9.61 -6.90
CA ASN A 9 -8.89 9.82 -5.76
C ASN A 9 -8.10 10.13 -4.48
N THR A 10 -6.98 9.45 -4.24
CA THR A 10 -6.14 9.70 -3.06
C THR A 10 -5.54 11.10 -3.08
N VAL A 11 -5.02 11.53 -4.25
CA VAL A 11 -4.44 12.88 -4.39
C VAL A 11 -5.52 13.96 -4.30
N ASP A 12 -6.69 13.74 -4.89
CA ASP A 12 -7.84 14.66 -4.78
C ASP A 12 -8.28 14.81 -3.32
N SER A 13 -8.46 13.70 -2.60
CA SER A 13 -8.78 13.72 -1.17
C SER A 13 -7.73 14.45 -0.33
N PHE A 14 -6.45 14.28 -0.64
CA PHE A 14 -5.37 14.99 0.03
C PHE A 14 -5.43 16.49 -0.23
N ILE A 15 -5.67 16.91 -1.46
CA ILE A 15 -5.78 18.33 -1.82
C ILE A 15 -6.95 19.00 -1.09
N VAL A 16 -8.10 18.32 -1.08
CA VAL A 16 -9.32 18.87 -0.45
C VAL A 16 -9.23 18.85 1.08
N ASN A 17 -8.87 17.71 1.68
CA ASN A 17 -8.97 17.50 3.12
C ASN A 17 -7.73 17.99 3.89
N GLN A 18 -6.54 17.97 3.27
CA GLN A 18 -5.30 18.35 3.97
C GLN A 18 -4.82 19.75 3.58
N LEU A 19 -4.97 20.15 2.33
CA LEU A 19 -4.56 21.48 1.85
C LEU A 19 -5.72 22.50 1.91
N GLY A 20 -6.97 22.05 2.09
CA GLY A 20 -8.14 22.92 2.12
C GLY A 20 -8.41 23.63 0.80
N MET A 21 -7.90 23.08 -0.32
CA MET A 21 -8.07 23.65 -1.66
C MET A 21 -9.30 23.04 -2.33
N GLU A 22 -9.86 23.76 -3.30
CA GLU A 22 -10.94 23.21 -4.12
C GLU A 22 -10.45 22.03 -4.96
N SER A 23 -11.31 21.03 -5.15
CA SER A 23 -11.02 19.86 -5.97
C SER A 23 -10.68 20.29 -7.41
N PRO A 24 -9.47 19.99 -7.92
CA PRO A 24 -9.12 20.31 -9.29
C PRO A 24 -9.95 19.45 -10.28
N PRO A 25 -10.14 19.88 -11.52
CA PRO A 25 -10.83 19.08 -12.50
C PRO A 25 -10.22 17.68 -12.63
N ARG A 26 -10.99 16.63 -12.39
CA ARG A 26 -10.53 15.23 -12.37
C ARG A 26 -9.73 14.82 -13.60
N VAL A 27 -10.13 15.34 -14.78
CA VAL A 27 -9.44 15.07 -16.05
C VAL A 27 -8.03 15.64 -16.04
N LEU A 28 -7.86 16.84 -15.50
CA LEU A 28 -6.57 17.51 -15.40
C LEU A 28 -5.66 16.80 -14.41
N LEU A 29 -6.20 16.48 -13.22
CA LEU A 29 -5.47 15.77 -12.17
C LEU A 29 -5.01 14.39 -12.65
N SER A 30 -5.92 13.60 -13.21
CA SER A 30 -5.58 12.27 -13.73
C SER A 30 -4.61 12.34 -14.91
N GLY A 31 -4.76 13.33 -15.79
CA GLY A 31 -3.84 13.57 -16.91
C GLY A 31 -2.42 13.88 -16.46
N VAL A 32 -2.25 14.74 -15.47
CA VAL A 32 -0.95 15.10 -14.90
C VAL A 32 -0.33 13.89 -14.19
N LEU A 33 -1.09 13.15 -13.38
CA LEU A 33 -0.59 11.99 -12.67
C LEU A 33 -0.19 10.86 -13.61
N VAL A 34 -1.05 10.49 -14.54
CA VAL A 34 -0.77 9.42 -15.51
C VAL A 34 0.34 9.85 -16.48
N GLY A 35 0.33 11.08 -16.95
CA GLY A 35 1.38 11.64 -17.79
C GLY A 35 2.73 11.68 -17.09
N GLY A 36 2.76 12.05 -15.81
CA GLY A 36 3.95 11.99 -14.96
C GLY A 36 4.50 10.56 -14.81
N MET A 37 3.62 9.58 -14.56
CA MET A 37 4.03 8.18 -14.50
C MET A 37 4.59 7.67 -15.83
N ILE A 38 3.94 8.00 -16.95
CA ILE A 38 4.44 7.63 -18.29
C ILE A 38 5.80 8.28 -18.55
N SER A 39 5.97 9.55 -18.21
CA SER A 39 7.24 10.27 -18.38
C SER A 39 8.38 9.62 -17.57
N LEU A 40 8.09 9.17 -16.33
CA LEU A 40 9.05 8.42 -15.52
C LEU A 40 9.44 7.09 -16.17
N MET A 41 8.47 6.39 -16.77
CA MET A 41 8.74 5.12 -17.48
C MET A 41 9.58 5.34 -18.75
N LEU A 42 9.32 6.43 -19.49
CA LEU A 42 10.09 6.79 -20.69
C LEU A 42 11.53 7.24 -20.36
N GLY A 43 11.74 7.76 -19.14
CA GLY A 43 13.07 8.16 -18.66
C GLY A 43 14.03 7.01 -18.38
N GLY A 44 13.57 5.76 -18.54
CA GLY A 44 14.38 4.56 -18.39
C GLY A 44 14.31 3.93 -16.98
N GLU A 45 14.70 2.66 -16.94
CA GLU A 45 14.61 1.81 -15.75
C GLU A 45 15.37 2.40 -14.53
N ALA A 46 16.54 2.97 -14.76
CA ALA A 46 17.36 3.55 -13.68
C ALA A 46 16.69 4.77 -13.02
N LEU A 47 16.05 5.64 -13.81
CA LEU A 47 15.32 6.79 -13.29
C LEU A 47 14.09 6.36 -12.49
N MET A 48 13.35 5.40 -13.03
CA MET A 48 12.18 4.82 -12.38
C MET A 48 12.54 4.20 -11.03
N LEU A 49 13.57 3.36 -10.97
CA LEU A 49 14.02 2.73 -9.73
C LEU A 49 14.49 3.77 -8.70
N ARG A 50 15.19 4.81 -9.13
CA ARG A 50 15.63 5.89 -8.25
C ARG A 50 14.47 6.68 -7.69
N ALA A 51 13.47 7.03 -8.51
CA ALA A 51 12.28 7.74 -8.10
C ALA A 51 11.47 6.91 -7.08
N PHE A 52 11.24 5.63 -7.35
CA PHE A 52 10.56 4.73 -6.40
C PHE A 52 11.34 4.56 -5.10
N SER A 53 12.65 4.43 -5.14
CA SER A 53 13.46 4.32 -3.93
C SER A 53 13.32 5.57 -3.05
N ILE A 54 13.39 6.76 -3.64
CA ILE A 54 13.24 8.03 -2.91
C ILE A 54 11.86 8.14 -2.24
N LEU A 55 10.80 7.60 -2.87
CA LEU A 55 9.45 7.62 -2.33
C LEU A 55 9.20 6.53 -1.28
N VAL A 56 9.66 5.31 -1.55
CA VAL A 56 9.35 4.14 -0.72
C VAL A 56 10.12 4.14 0.60
N TYR A 57 11.40 4.52 0.61
CA TYR A 57 12.18 4.51 1.86
C TYR A 57 11.61 5.44 2.94
N PRO A 58 11.33 6.73 2.67
CA PRO A 58 10.72 7.59 3.69
C PRO A 58 9.31 7.13 4.05
N LEU A 59 8.51 6.62 3.10
CA LEU A 59 7.19 6.08 3.39
C LEU A 59 7.26 4.92 4.40
N VAL A 60 8.13 3.94 4.15
CA VAL A 60 8.32 2.80 5.07
C VAL A 60 8.83 3.28 6.42
N ALA A 61 9.75 4.23 6.46
CA ALA A 61 10.26 4.80 7.71
C ALA A 61 9.15 5.50 8.50
N ILE A 62 8.33 6.33 7.85
CA ILE A 62 7.20 7.03 8.50
C ILE A 62 6.19 6.01 9.04
N LEU A 63 5.79 5.02 8.26
CA LEU A 63 4.85 3.98 8.71
C LEU A 63 5.41 3.18 9.89
N PHE A 64 6.71 2.89 9.87
CA PHE A 64 7.37 2.19 10.97
C PHE A 64 7.39 3.02 12.25
N PHE A 65 7.83 4.28 12.17
CA PHE A 65 7.84 5.18 13.33
C PHE A 65 6.43 5.46 13.85
N LEU A 66 5.45 5.62 12.96
CA LEU A 66 4.04 5.77 13.35
C LEU A 66 3.55 4.52 14.09
N SER A 67 3.88 3.33 13.59
CA SER A 67 3.50 2.07 14.24
C SER A 67 4.05 1.97 15.66
N ILE A 68 5.32 2.33 15.85
CA ILE A 68 5.94 2.34 17.19
C ILE A 68 5.33 3.41 18.08
N TYR A 69 5.06 4.60 17.53
CA TYR A 69 4.44 5.70 18.27
C TYR A 69 3.04 5.35 18.79
N LEU A 70 2.30 4.53 18.06
CA LEU A 70 0.95 4.10 18.44
C LEU A 70 0.93 2.97 19.49
N ILE A 71 2.04 2.25 19.72
CA ILE A 71 2.09 1.14 20.69
C ILE A 71 1.62 1.53 22.10
N PRO A 72 2.00 2.69 22.69
CA PRO A 72 1.53 3.08 24.00
C PRO A 72 0.02 3.35 24.07
N SER A 73 -0.62 3.62 22.94
CA SER A 73 -2.05 3.92 22.83
C SER A 73 -2.90 2.67 22.52
N TRP A 74 -2.29 1.49 22.53
CA TRP A 74 -3.00 0.24 22.25
C TRP A 74 -4.02 -0.04 23.35
N GLN A 75 -5.25 -0.22 22.92
CA GLN A 75 -6.37 -0.62 23.77
C GLN A 75 -6.89 -1.96 23.25
N MET A 76 -7.20 -2.86 24.17
CA MET A 76 -7.89 -4.09 23.77
C MET A 76 -9.27 -3.71 23.29
N PRO A 77 -9.62 -3.93 22.02
CA PRO A 77 -10.96 -3.64 21.54
C PRO A 77 -11.96 -4.56 22.27
N ASP A 78 -13.11 -4.01 22.62
CA ASP A 78 -14.24 -4.82 23.05
C ASP A 78 -14.68 -5.71 21.89
N VAL A 79 -14.13 -6.92 21.88
CA VAL A 79 -14.44 -7.91 20.85
C VAL A 79 -15.80 -8.49 21.14
N THR A 80 -16.84 -7.82 20.69
CA THR A 80 -18.15 -8.48 20.53
C THR A 80 -17.98 -9.50 19.42
N VAL A 81 -18.05 -10.79 19.78
CA VAL A 81 -17.94 -11.88 18.82
C VAL A 81 -19.07 -11.70 17.80
N PRO A 82 -18.77 -11.37 16.52
CA PRO A 82 -19.82 -11.21 15.53
C PRO A 82 -20.54 -12.55 15.33
N GLU A 83 -21.83 -12.51 15.04
CA GLU A 83 -22.55 -13.71 14.62
C GLU A 83 -21.80 -14.38 13.46
N PHE A 84 -21.71 -15.71 13.50
CA PHE A 84 -20.96 -16.49 12.51
C PHE A 84 -21.34 -16.15 11.06
N SER A 85 -22.62 -15.85 10.80
CA SER A 85 -23.13 -15.43 9.49
C SER A 85 -22.53 -14.08 9.05
N GLY A 86 -22.44 -13.11 9.96
CA GLY A 86 -21.83 -11.79 9.70
C GLY A 86 -20.34 -11.90 9.44
N PHE A 87 -19.63 -12.71 10.19
CA PHE A 87 -18.22 -12.99 9.99
C PHE A 87 -17.95 -13.62 8.61
N MET A 88 -18.69 -14.65 8.22
CA MET A 88 -18.57 -15.30 6.91
C MET A 88 -18.85 -14.35 5.76
N LYS A 89 -19.85 -13.50 5.88
CA LYS A 89 -20.15 -12.48 4.87
C LYS A 89 -18.99 -11.49 4.70
N THR A 90 -18.44 -11.00 5.79
CA THR A 90 -17.30 -10.07 5.77
C THR A 90 -16.05 -10.73 5.17
N LEU A 91 -15.78 -11.97 5.58
CA LEU A 91 -14.67 -12.75 5.02
C LEU A 91 -14.82 -12.93 3.50
N TRP A 92 -16.01 -13.31 3.04
CA TRP A 92 -16.31 -13.48 1.61
C TRP A 92 -16.09 -12.19 0.82
N LEU A 93 -16.55 -11.05 1.33
CA LEU A 93 -16.36 -9.75 0.72
C LEU A 93 -14.90 -9.28 0.73
N SER A 94 -14.08 -9.78 1.66
CA SER A 94 -12.64 -9.46 1.74
C SER A 94 -11.79 -10.24 0.73
N ILE A 95 -12.26 -11.39 0.23
CA ILE A 95 -11.50 -12.25 -0.69
C ILE A 95 -11.00 -11.50 -1.92
N PRO A 96 -11.82 -10.74 -2.67
CA PRO A 96 -11.35 -10.00 -3.85
C PRO A 96 -10.25 -8.99 -3.52
N ILE A 97 -10.34 -8.32 -2.38
CA ILE A 97 -9.35 -7.34 -1.91
C ILE A 97 -8.03 -8.05 -1.60
N ILE A 98 -8.10 -9.19 -0.89
CA ILE A 98 -6.93 -10.01 -0.55
C ILE A 98 -6.25 -10.52 -1.82
N VAL A 99 -7.01 -11.11 -2.75
CA VAL A 99 -6.47 -11.61 -4.02
C VAL A 99 -5.81 -10.48 -4.83
N PHE A 100 -6.43 -9.30 -4.87
CA PHE A 100 -5.88 -8.16 -5.56
C PHE A 100 -4.59 -7.64 -4.90
N SER A 101 -4.53 -7.62 -3.57
CA SER A 101 -3.35 -7.21 -2.80
C SER A 101 -2.15 -8.14 -3.02
N PHE A 102 -2.40 -9.43 -3.26
CA PHE A 102 -1.35 -10.41 -3.55
C PHE A 102 -1.01 -10.54 -5.04
N SER A 103 -1.65 -9.77 -5.92
CA SER A 103 -1.40 -9.81 -7.36
C SER A 103 -0.11 -9.10 -7.77
N HIS A 104 1.04 -9.66 -7.37
CA HIS A 104 2.37 -9.11 -7.64
C HIS A 104 3.09 -9.80 -8.81
N ALA A 105 2.42 -10.66 -9.55
CA ALA A 105 3.04 -11.52 -10.56
C ALA A 105 3.83 -10.72 -11.62
N ALA A 106 3.31 -9.58 -12.07
CA ALA A 106 3.99 -8.73 -13.05
C ALA A 106 5.31 -8.14 -12.50
N ALA A 107 5.32 -7.67 -11.25
CA ALA A 107 6.50 -7.12 -10.61
C ALA A 107 7.57 -8.20 -10.37
N ILE A 108 7.15 -9.41 -9.94
CA ILE A 108 8.05 -10.54 -9.72
C ILE A 108 8.69 -10.99 -11.03
N SER A 109 7.92 -11.05 -12.12
CA SER A 109 8.41 -11.43 -13.44
C SER A 109 9.49 -10.47 -13.93
N SER A 110 9.25 -9.17 -13.85
CA SER A 110 10.23 -8.14 -14.22
C SER A 110 11.50 -8.23 -13.34
N PHE A 111 11.34 -8.38 -12.04
CA PHE A 111 12.45 -8.55 -11.11
C PHE A 111 13.33 -9.77 -11.45
N VAL A 112 12.71 -10.92 -11.69
CA VAL A 112 13.44 -12.16 -12.04
C VAL A 112 14.19 -11.99 -13.36
N HIS A 113 13.60 -11.27 -14.34
CA HIS A 113 14.26 -11.00 -15.62
C HIS A 113 15.55 -10.18 -15.41
N VAL A 114 15.50 -9.12 -14.62
CA VAL A 114 16.67 -8.30 -14.28
C VAL A 114 17.73 -9.12 -13.54
N GLN A 115 17.33 -9.96 -12.59
CA GLN A 115 18.25 -10.82 -11.84
C GLN A 115 18.94 -11.85 -12.76
N ARG A 116 18.24 -12.35 -13.78
CA ARG A 116 18.85 -13.24 -14.80
C ARG A 116 19.95 -12.55 -15.58
N ALA A 117 19.74 -11.30 -15.95
CA ALA A 117 20.76 -10.51 -16.66
C ALA A 117 22.02 -10.29 -15.79
N HIS A 118 21.85 -10.10 -14.46
CA HIS A 118 22.98 -9.83 -13.56
C HIS A 118 23.69 -11.07 -13.03
N TYR A 119 22.97 -12.17 -12.74
CA TYR A 119 23.54 -13.32 -12.02
C TYR A 119 23.56 -14.62 -12.84
N GLY A 120 23.10 -14.61 -14.09
CA GLY A 120 23.12 -15.78 -14.98
C GLY A 120 22.54 -17.03 -14.33
N ASN A 121 23.31 -18.12 -14.26
CA ASN A 121 22.88 -19.40 -13.70
C ASN A 121 22.49 -19.34 -12.20
N ASN A 122 23.03 -18.40 -11.44
CA ASN A 122 22.74 -18.24 -10.02
C ASN A 122 21.52 -17.34 -9.75
N ALA A 123 20.89 -16.80 -10.80
CA ALA A 123 19.76 -15.87 -10.68
C ALA A 123 18.58 -16.44 -9.89
N LYS A 124 18.26 -17.73 -10.09
CA LYS A 124 17.14 -18.38 -9.37
C LYS A 124 17.36 -18.36 -7.87
N MET A 125 18.49 -18.84 -7.40
CA MET A 125 18.81 -18.91 -5.97
C MET A 125 18.87 -17.52 -5.33
N LYS A 126 19.46 -16.53 -6.02
CA LYS A 126 19.54 -15.16 -5.54
C LYS A 126 18.17 -14.48 -5.50
N SER A 127 17.35 -14.62 -6.55
CA SER A 127 16.00 -14.08 -6.61
C SER A 127 15.12 -14.67 -5.51
N GLU A 128 15.17 -15.97 -5.30
CA GLU A 128 14.39 -16.66 -4.27
C GLU A 128 14.77 -16.15 -2.86
N ALA A 129 16.06 -16.03 -2.57
CA ALA A 129 16.53 -15.53 -1.29
C ALA A 129 16.10 -14.07 -1.04
N ILE A 130 16.19 -13.20 -2.05
CA ILE A 130 15.76 -11.81 -1.96
C ILE A 130 14.24 -11.74 -1.76
N LEU A 131 13.46 -12.41 -2.60
CA LEU A 131 12.00 -12.42 -2.50
C LEU A 131 11.52 -12.92 -1.14
N LYS A 132 12.10 -14.02 -0.64
CA LYS A 132 11.74 -14.56 0.67
C LYS A 132 12.01 -13.59 1.81
N ARG A 133 13.18 -12.94 1.82
CA ARG A 133 13.53 -11.94 2.83
C ARG A 133 12.64 -10.71 2.74
N THR A 134 12.42 -10.20 1.54
CA THR A 134 11.57 -9.02 1.31
C THR A 134 10.12 -9.30 1.69
N SER A 135 9.58 -10.47 1.32
CA SER A 135 8.21 -10.85 1.68
C SER A 135 8.03 -10.99 3.18
N LEU A 136 8.98 -11.63 3.87
CA LEU A 136 8.94 -11.75 5.33
C LEU A 136 8.95 -10.39 6.01
N LEU A 137 9.86 -9.52 5.57
CA LEU A 137 10.00 -8.17 6.11
C LEU A 137 8.73 -7.35 5.86
N LEU A 138 8.17 -7.43 4.65
CA LEU A 138 6.93 -6.75 4.29
C LEU A 138 5.76 -7.23 5.14
N ILE A 139 5.61 -8.54 5.36
CA ILE A 139 4.55 -9.10 6.22
C ILE A 139 4.67 -8.55 7.64
N VAL A 140 5.87 -8.55 8.22
CA VAL A 140 6.11 -8.03 9.58
C VAL A 140 5.73 -6.54 9.66
N PHE A 141 6.18 -5.73 8.71
CA PHE A 141 5.86 -4.29 8.71
C PHE A 141 4.37 -4.02 8.53
N VAL A 142 3.73 -4.71 7.58
CA VAL A 142 2.29 -4.53 7.33
C VAL A 142 1.48 -4.96 8.54
N LEU A 143 1.78 -6.11 9.13
CA LEU A 143 1.09 -6.56 10.34
C LEU A 143 1.29 -5.59 11.50
N LEU A 144 2.53 -5.16 11.75
CA LEU A 144 2.84 -4.19 12.81
C LEU A 144 2.00 -2.90 12.60
N PHE A 145 1.98 -2.37 11.39
CA PHE A 145 1.24 -1.14 11.07
C PHE A 145 -0.27 -1.33 11.24
N VAL A 146 -0.83 -2.41 10.67
CA VAL A 146 -2.27 -2.69 10.75
C VAL A 146 -2.70 -2.90 12.19
N PHE A 147 -1.96 -3.70 12.96
CA PHE A 147 -2.27 -3.90 14.38
C PHE A 147 -2.15 -2.60 15.17
N SER A 148 -1.12 -1.79 14.91
CA SER A 148 -0.97 -0.50 15.59
C SER A 148 -2.13 0.43 15.31
N CYS A 149 -2.60 0.52 14.06
CA CYS A 149 -3.75 1.33 13.69
C CYS A 149 -5.06 0.79 14.33
N VAL A 150 -5.30 -0.51 14.21
CA VAL A 150 -6.56 -1.11 14.73
C VAL A 150 -6.65 -1.05 16.26
N LEU A 151 -5.53 -1.29 16.96
CA LEU A 151 -5.51 -1.29 18.42
C LEU A 151 -5.44 0.12 19.03
N SER A 152 -5.03 1.13 18.26
CA SER A 152 -4.96 2.53 18.75
C SER A 152 -6.24 3.33 18.52
N LEU A 153 -7.12 2.87 17.61
CA LEU A 153 -8.37 3.55 17.28
C LEU A 153 -9.53 3.00 18.11
N SER A 154 -10.33 3.91 18.70
CA SER A 154 -11.58 3.52 19.33
C SER A 154 -12.62 3.09 18.28
N THR A 155 -13.60 2.29 18.69
CA THR A 155 -14.68 1.83 17.80
C THR A 155 -15.47 3.01 17.21
N GLU A 156 -15.63 4.09 17.99
CA GLU A 156 -16.31 5.32 17.55
C GLU A 156 -15.50 6.05 16.47
N GLN A 157 -14.18 6.17 16.66
CA GLN A 157 -13.28 6.79 15.69
C GLN A 157 -13.24 6.01 14.37
N MET A 158 -13.26 4.67 14.45
CA MET A 158 -13.36 3.82 13.26
C MET A 158 -14.68 4.01 12.52
N ALA A 159 -15.78 4.12 13.25
CA ALA A 159 -17.10 4.36 12.66
C ALA A 159 -17.18 5.74 12.00
N GLN A 160 -16.61 6.76 12.63
CA GLN A 160 -16.55 8.11 12.09
C GLN A 160 -15.69 8.19 10.84
N ALA A 161 -14.47 7.62 10.85
CA ALA A 161 -13.59 7.57 9.69
C ALA A 161 -14.28 6.88 8.49
N LYS A 162 -15.05 5.81 8.77
CA LYS A 162 -15.84 5.13 7.74
C LYS A 162 -16.97 6.00 7.19
N ALA A 163 -17.63 6.80 8.03
CA ALA A 163 -18.69 7.72 7.60
C ALA A 163 -18.14 8.87 6.75
N ASP A 164 -16.95 9.37 7.11
CA ASP A 164 -16.28 10.48 6.42
C ASP A 164 -15.55 10.03 5.13
N ASN A 165 -15.60 8.73 4.78
CA ASN A 165 -14.88 8.14 3.64
C ASN A 165 -13.36 8.40 3.64
N VAL A 166 -12.76 8.49 4.79
CA VAL A 166 -11.31 8.69 4.97
C VAL A 166 -10.62 7.35 5.21
#